data_ea62159ce0fc26a4fc923b142b92040d
#
_entry.id   ea62159ce0fc26a4fc923b142b92040d
#
_cell.length_a   1.000
_cell.length_b   1.000
_cell.length_c   1.000
_cell.angle_alpha   90.00
_cell.angle_beta   90.00
_cell.angle_gamma   90.00
#
_symmetry.space_group_name_H-M   'P 1'
#
loop_
_entity.id
_entity.type
_entity.pdbx_description
1 polymer ?
#
loop_
_entity_poly.entity_id
_entity_poly.type
_entity_poly.pdbx_seq_one_letter_code
_entity_poly.pdbx_strand_id
1 'polypeptide(L)'
;MTLYVDSSALVRRYVRDRHRTVVLEAMAGDDAWCASALVRSETQLALHRAAVSSRQQRALWGALRDEWEAFWVVPLDDRCMAQAVEVGATYGVRMVDAVHLAAAARLPGPIRYLTLERQQIPAAAALGFDVLSPVEA
;
A
#
# COMPACT_ATOMS: atom_id res chain seq x y z
N MET A 1 -9.33 -12.70 6.22
CA MET A 1 -8.18 -11.88 6.65
C MET A 1 -8.13 -10.62 5.81
N THR A 2 -7.70 -9.53 6.37
CA THR A 2 -7.65 -8.24 5.70
C THR A 2 -6.25 -7.99 5.16
N LEU A 3 -6.14 -7.62 3.90
CA LEU A 3 -4.87 -7.28 3.26
C LEU A 3 -4.78 -5.76 3.08
N TYR A 4 -3.79 -5.13 3.72
CA TYR A 4 -3.43 -3.75 3.40
C TYR A 4 -2.34 -3.75 2.33
N VAL A 5 -2.57 -2.97 1.28
CA VAL A 5 -1.64 -2.86 0.14
C VAL A 5 -1.11 -1.44 0.10
N ASP A 6 0.20 -1.26 0.24
CA ASP A 6 0.79 0.06 0.07
C ASP A 6 1.08 0.35 -1.41
N SER A 7 1.46 1.58 -1.72
CA SER A 7 1.67 2.01 -3.11
C SER A 7 2.86 1.33 -3.76
N SER A 8 3.90 1.00 -3.00
CA SER A 8 5.06 0.28 -3.56
C SER A 8 4.68 -1.09 -4.10
N ALA A 9 3.71 -1.74 -3.47
CA ALA A 9 3.17 -3.01 -3.93
C ALA A 9 2.16 -2.82 -5.04
N LEU A 10 1.19 -1.91 -4.85
CA LEU A 10 0.08 -1.76 -5.79
C LEU A 10 0.53 -1.39 -7.20
N VAL A 11 1.57 -0.56 -7.34
CA VAL A 11 2.09 -0.19 -8.66
C VAL A 11 2.56 -1.42 -9.44
N ARG A 12 3.08 -2.44 -8.78
CA ARG A 12 3.55 -3.67 -9.43
C ARG A 12 2.42 -4.54 -9.97
N ARG A 13 1.19 -4.28 -9.58
CA ARG A 13 0.05 -4.95 -10.19
C ARG A 13 -0.13 -4.53 -11.65
N TYR A 14 0.26 -3.32 -11.99
CA TYR A 14 0.02 -2.71 -13.32
C TYR A 14 1.27 -2.60 -14.17
N VAL A 15 2.45 -2.63 -13.57
CA VAL A 15 3.73 -2.44 -14.26
C VAL A 15 4.57 -3.71 -14.13
N ARG A 16 5.20 -4.11 -15.21
CA ARG A 16 6.10 -5.29 -15.20
C ARG A 16 7.30 -5.03 -14.32
N ASP A 17 7.53 -5.96 -13.41
CA ASP A 17 8.59 -5.89 -12.44
C ASP A 17 8.86 -7.32 -11.94
N ARG A 18 10.08 -7.60 -11.49
CA ARG A 18 10.45 -8.93 -10.97
C ARG A 18 9.62 -9.35 -9.75
N HIS A 19 9.01 -8.39 -9.05
CA HIS A 19 8.20 -8.65 -7.86
C HIS A 19 6.70 -8.73 -8.15
N ARG A 20 6.30 -8.55 -9.40
CA ARG A 20 4.88 -8.52 -9.77
C ARG A 20 4.14 -9.79 -9.39
N THR A 21 4.75 -10.96 -9.61
CA THR A 21 4.12 -12.25 -9.30
C THR A 21 3.76 -12.36 -7.82
N VAL A 22 4.66 -11.94 -6.93
CA VAL A 22 4.42 -11.96 -5.49
C VAL A 22 3.23 -11.07 -5.12
N VAL A 23 3.15 -9.88 -5.71
CA VAL A 23 2.03 -8.94 -5.48
C VAL A 23 0.71 -9.54 -5.96
N LEU A 24 0.69 -10.10 -7.17
CA LEU A 24 -0.53 -10.70 -7.72
C LEU A 24 -1.01 -11.88 -6.88
N GLU A 25 -0.11 -12.74 -6.44
CA GLU A 25 -0.43 -13.89 -5.60
C GLU A 25 -0.95 -13.46 -4.22
N ALA A 26 -0.31 -12.47 -3.61
CA ALA A 26 -0.74 -11.94 -2.31
C ALA A 26 -2.15 -11.35 -2.39
N MET A 27 -2.43 -10.59 -3.44
CA MET A 27 -3.75 -9.97 -3.63
C MET A 27 -4.82 -11.01 -3.98
N ALA A 28 -4.46 -12.04 -4.76
CA ALA A 28 -5.40 -13.12 -5.07
C ALA A 28 -5.75 -13.98 -3.85
N GLY A 29 -4.89 -14.00 -2.84
CA GLY A 29 -5.08 -14.78 -1.62
C GLY A 29 -6.02 -14.17 -0.59
N ASP A 30 -6.51 -12.96 -0.82
CA ASP A 30 -7.40 -12.27 0.11
C ASP A 30 -8.62 -11.68 -0.61
N ASP A 31 -9.77 -11.76 0.02
CA ASP A 31 -11.02 -11.22 -0.51
C ASP A 31 -11.18 -9.72 -0.23
N ALA A 32 -10.51 -9.22 0.79
CA ALA A 32 -10.63 -7.83 1.23
C ALA A 32 -9.32 -7.08 1.07
N TRP A 33 -9.28 -6.21 0.08
CA TRP A 33 -8.15 -5.32 -0.17
C TRP A 33 -8.43 -3.97 0.48
N CYS A 34 -7.47 -3.49 1.26
CA CYS A 34 -7.58 -2.22 1.98
C CYS A 34 -6.38 -1.34 1.65
N ALA A 35 -6.62 -0.05 1.63
CA ALA A 35 -5.58 0.96 1.41
C ALA A 35 -6.08 2.31 1.90
N SER A 36 -5.17 3.24 2.15
CA SER A 36 -5.56 4.64 2.37
C SER A 36 -5.74 5.37 1.04
N ALA A 37 -6.40 6.54 1.09
CA ALA A 37 -6.52 7.40 -0.09
C ALA A 37 -5.16 7.80 -0.68
N LEU A 38 -4.13 7.88 0.17
CA LEU A 38 -2.77 8.20 -0.27
C LEU A 38 -2.20 7.13 -1.21
N VAL A 39 -2.57 5.86 -1.00
CA VAL A 39 -2.12 4.76 -1.88
C VAL A 39 -2.56 5.00 -3.31
N ARG A 40 -3.81 5.41 -3.52
CA ARG A 40 -4.31 5.70 -4.87
C ARG A 40 -3.51 6.80 -5.54
N SER A 41 -3.30 7.91 -4.85
CA SER A 41 -2.60 9.07 -5.39
C SER A 41 -1.13 8.75 -5.69
N GLU A 42 -0.46 8.05 -4.80
CA GLU A 42 0.94 7.64 -5.01
C GLU A 42 1.07 6.66 -6.17
N THR A 43 0.17 5.68 -6.25
CA THR A 43 0.16 4.70 -7.34
C THR A 43 -0.11 5.39 -8.67
N GLN A 44 -1.08 6.28 -8.70
CA GLN A 44 -1.41 7.05 -9.90
C GLN A 44 -0.21 7.86 -10.41
N LEU A 45 0.50 8.53 -9.51
CA LEU A 45 1.70 9.28 -9.87
C LEU A 45 2.83 8.36 -10.34
N ALA A 46 3.02 7.22 -9.68
CA ALA A 46 4.03 6.24 -10.08
C ALA A 46 3.73 5.66 -11.48
N LEU A 47 2.47 5.40 -11.79
CA LEU A 47 2.06 4.92 -13.11
C LEU A 47 2.31 5.98 -14.19
N HIS A 48 2.10 7.25 -13.88
CA HIS A 48 2.46 8.35 -14.77
C HIS A 48 3.96 8.34 -15.10
N ARG A 49 4.80 8.15 -14.11
CA ARG A 49 6.26 8.11 -14.29
C ARG A 49 6.72 6.88 -15.08
N ALA A 50 6.04 5.76 -14.94
CA ALA A 50 6.35 4.52 -15.66
C ALA A 50 5.85 4.51 -17.08
N ALA A 51 4.81 5.27 -17.40
CA ALA A 51 4.19 5.28 -18.73
C ALA A 51 5.12 5.90 -19.77
N VAL A 52 5.19 5.26 -20.94
CA VAL A 52 6.03 5.72 -22.06
C VAL A 52 5.25 6.60 -23.04
N SER A 53 3.94 6.73 -22.86
CA SER A 53 3.07 7.54 -23.71
C SER A 53 1.81 7.96 -22.95
N SER A 54 1.13 9.00 -23.44
CA SER A 54 -0.16 9.41 -22.89
C SER A 54 -1.23 8.33 -22.99
N ARG A 55 -1.17 7.54 -24.07
CA ARG A 55 -2.09 6.42 -24.26
C ARG A 55 -1.89 5.35 -23.21
N GLN A 56 -0.65 4.99 -22.94
CA GLN A 56 -0.34 4.00 -21.90
C GLN A 56 -0.75 4.52 -20.52
N GLN A 57 -0.48 5.79 -20.22
CA GLN A 57 -0.90 6.38 -18.94
C GLN A 57 -2.40 6.28 -18.76
N ARG A 58 -3.18 6.62 -19.77
CA ARG A 58 -4.65 6.52 -19.68
C ARG A 58 -5.10 5.09 -19.42
N ALA A 59 -4.47 4.11 -20.08
CA ALA A 59 -4.80 2.70 -19.87
C ALA A 59 -4.47 2.25 -18.45
N LEU A 60 -3.30 2.61 -17.92
CA LEU A 60 -2.88 2.26 -16.57
C LEU A 60 -3.76 2.93 -15.51
N TRP A 61 -4.06 4.20 -15.67
CA TRP A 61 -4.94 4.93 -14.76
C TRP A 61 -6.37 4.39 -14.80
N GLY A 62 -6.85 3.97 -15.97
CA GLY A 62 -8.15 3.35 -16.12
C GLY A 62 -8.24 2.01 -15.38
N ALA A 63 -7.21 1.19 -15.51
CA ALA A 63 -7.14 -0.09 -14.79
C ALA A 63 -7.15 0.11 -13.28
N LEU A 64 -6.36 1.05 -12.78
CA LEU A 64 -6.34 1.40 -11.35
C LEU A 64 -7.71 1.89 -10.89
N ARG A 65 -8.32 2.81 -11.62
CA ARG A 65 -9.64 3.35 -11.28
C ARG A 65 -10.68 2.26 -11.15
N ASP A 66 -10.70 1.32 -12.10
CA ASP A 66 -11.70 0.27 -12.13
C ASP A 66 -11.53 -0.71 -10.96
N GLU A 67 -10.30 -1.07 -10.63
CA GLU A 67 -10.02 -1.96 -9.51
C GLU A 67 -10.13 -1.28 -8.15
N TRP A 68 -9.89 0.04 -8.10
CA TRP A 68 -9.97 0.79 -6.84
C TRP A 68 -11.35 0.71 -6.18
N GLU A 69 -12.39 0.54 -6.96
CA GLU A 69 -13.75 0.39 -6.43
C GLU A 69 -13.90 -0.84 -5.53
N ALA A 70 -13.05 -1.85 -5.70
CA ALA A 70 -13.05 -3.04 -4.84
C ALA A 70 -12.32 -2.83 -3.51
N PHE A 71 -11.60 -1.73 -3.35
CA PHE A 71 -10.85 -1.46 -2.13
C PHE A 71 -11.72 -0.88 -1.02
N TRP A 72 -11.41 -1.30 0.21
CA TRP A 72 -11.87 -0.60 1.41
C TRP A 72 -10.86 0.51 1.69
N VAL A 73 -11.30 1.75 1.56
CA VAL A 73 -10.42 2.91 1.68
C VAL A 73 -10.45 3.44 3.10
N VAL A 74 -9.28 3.45 3.74
CA VAL A 74 -9.13 4.03 5.08
C VAL A 74 -9.02 5.55 4.94
N PRO A 75 -9.92 6.32 5.58
CA PRO A 75 -9.85 7.78 5.52
C PRO A 75 -8.64 8.31 6.28
N LEU A 76 -7.99 9.32 5.70
CA LEU A 76 -6.86 10.03 6.32
C LEU A 76 -7.38 11.25 7.08
N ASP A 77 -8.17 11.00 8.11
CA ASP A 77 -8.70 12.03 8.98
C ASP A 77 -7.66 12.49 10.02
N ASP A 78 -8.01 13.48 10.83
CA ASP A 78 -7.11 14.04 11.84
C ASP A 78 -6.62 12.97 12.82
N ARG A 79 -7.48 12.03 13.18
CA ARG A 79 -7.12 10.96 14.10
C ARG A 79 -6.07 10.03 13.50
N CYS A 80 -6.23 9.67 12.23
CA CYS A 80 -5.24 8.87 11.51
C CYS A 80 -3.91 9.61 11.39
N MET A 81 -3.95 10.89 11.06
CA MET A 81 -2.74 11.69 10.93
C MET A 81 -2.02 11.87 12.26
N ALA A 82 -2.75 12.06 13.35
CA ALA A 82 -2.15 12.12 14.69
C ALA A 82 -1.47 10.81 15.07
N GLN A 83 -2.09 9.68 14.76
CA GLN A 83 -1.50 8.37 14.99
C GLN A 83 -0.25 8.16 14.12
N ALA A 84 -0.24 8.67 12.90
CA ALA A 84 0.93 8.60 12.02
C ALA A 84 2.14 9.31 12.64
N VAL A 85 1.94 10.44 13.30
CA VAL A 85 3.01 11.15 14.02
C VAL A 85 3.59 10.26 15.13
N GLU A 86 2.73 9.59 15.89
CA GLU A 86 3.15 8.65 16.95
C GLU A 86 3.97 7.48 16.37
N VAL A 87 3.51 6.91 15.27
CA VAL A 87 4.21 5.82 14.58
C VAL A 87 5.58 6.29 14.09
N GLY A 88 5.63 7.45 13.45
CA GLY A 88 6.89 8.04 12.96
C GLY A 88 7.87 8.30 14.07
N ALA A 89 7.41 8.85 15.21
CA ALA A 89 8.23 9.13 16.36
C ALA A 89 8.76 7.84 17.02
N THR A 90 7.91 6.83 17.12
CA THR A 90 8.26 5.56 17.79
C THR A 90 9.22 4.73 16.95
N TYR A 91 9.00 4.63 15.66
CA TYR A 91 9.74 3.70 14.78
C TYR A 91 10.76 4.39 13.88
N GLY A 92 10.83 5.72 13.88
CA GLY A 92 11.80 6.45 13.10
C GLY A 92 11.57 6.40 11.59
N VAL A 93 10.34 6.18 11.14
CA VAL A 93 10.00 6.14 9.73
C VAL A 93 9.54 7.50 9.23
N ARG A 94 9.63 7.70 7.90
CA ARG A 94 9.16 8.94 7.27
C ARG A 94 7.65 9.08 7.43
N MET A 95 7.16 10.33 7.29
CA MET A 95 5.72 10.60 7.45
C MET A 95 4.86 9.79 6.49
N VAL A 96 5.27 9.65 5.23
CA VAL A 96 4.52 8.84 4.25
C VAL A 96 4.41 7.38 4.69
N ASP A 97 5.51 6.80 5.15
CA ASP A 97 5.52 5.42 5.65
C ASP A 97 4.64 5.30 6.91
N ALA A 98 4.75 6.29 7.81
CA ALA A 98 3.95 6.33 9.03
C ALA A 98 2.45 6.42 8.74
N VAL A 99 2.06 7.16 7.71
CA VAL A 99 0.64 7.27 7.29
C VAL A 99 0.10 5.92 6.85
N HIS A 100 0.85 5.16 6.05
CA HIS A 100 0.43 3.83 5.63
C HIS A 100 0.26 2.89 6.83
N LEU A 101 1.22 2.90 7.74
CA LEU A 101 1.18 2.04 8.92
C LEU A 101 0.02 2.42 9.84
N ALA A 102 -0.20 3.71 10.05
CA ALA A 102 -1.31 4.19 10.88
C ALA A 102 -2.67 3.88 10.25
N ALA A 103 -2.78 4.01 8.94
CA ALA A 103 -4.01 3.64 8.22
C ALA A 103 -4.33 2.15 8.37
N ALA A 104 -3.33 1.29 8.20
CA ALA A 104 -3.49 -0.15 8.38
C ALA A 104 -3.89 -0.50 9.82
N ALA A 105 -3.34 0.20 10.80
CA ALA A 105 -3.65 -0.03 12.22
C ALA A 105 -5.10 0.28 12.59
N ARG A 106 -5.82 1.02 11.77
CA ARG A 106 -7.26 1.31 11.99
C ARG A 106 -8.18 0.19 11.55
N LEU A 107 -7.67 -0.77 10.81
CA LEU A 107 -8.46 -1.90 10.32
C LEU A 107 -8.61 -2.97 11.40
N PRO A 108 -9.72 -3.74 11.37
CA PRO A 108 -9.83 -4.87 12.29
C PRO A 108 -8.78 -5.93 11.93
N GLY A 109 -8.10 -6.42 12.98
CA GLY A 109 -7.11 -7.49 12.80
C GLY A 109 -7.74 -8.86 12.65
N PRO A 110 -6.97 -9.85 12.24
CA PRO A 110 -5.55 -9.77 11.87
C PRO A 110 -5.35 -9.12 10.50
N ILE A 111 -4.23 -8.41 10.35
CA ILE A 111 -3.91 -7.66 9.13
C ILE A 111 -2.67 -8.25 8.48
N ARG A 112 -2.77 -8.53 7.19
CA ARG A 112 -1.64 -8.83 6.33
C ARG A 112 -1.24 -7.53 5.65
N TYR A 113 0.05 -7.22 5.69
CA TYR A 113 0.58 -5.96 5.19
C TYR A 113 1.54 -6.21 4.04
N LEU A 114 1.14 -5.82 2.83
CA LEU A 114 1.91 -6.03 1.61
C LEU A 114 2.67 -4.76 1.25
N THR A 115 3.98 -4.83 1.28
CA THR A 115 4.86 -3.70 0.97
C THR A 115 6.17 -4.15 0.33
N LEU A 116 6.76 -3.28 -0.49
CA LEU A 116 8.13 -3.40 -0.97
C LEU A 116 9.06 -2.35 -0.34
N GLU A 117 8.53 -1.53 0.57
CA GLU A 117 9.32 -0.53 1.28
C GLU A 117 10.02 -1.15 2.47
N ARG A 118 11.33 -1.33 2.36
CA ARG A 118 12.14 -1.98 3.42
C ARG A 118 12.00 -1.29 4.76
N GLN A 119 11.91 0.05 4.74
CA GLN A 119 11.82 0.85 5.96
C GLN A 119 10.51 0.63 6.72
N GLN A 120 9.45 0.20 6.03
CA GLN A 120 8.18 -0.10 6.68
C GLN A 120 8.16 -1.47 7.36
N ILE A 121 8.99 -2.41 6.91
CA ILE A 121 8.90 -3.81 7.33
C ILE A 121 9.08 -4.00 8.84
N PRO A 122 10.16 -3.47 9.48
CA PRO A 122 10.31 -3.65 10.92
C PRO A 122 9.19 -3.00 11.73
N ALA A 123 8.74 -1.82 11.31
CA ALA A 123 7.67 -1.11 12.00
C ALA A 123 6.33 -1.84 11.86
N ALA A 124 6.03 -2.36 10.68
CA ALA A 124 4.83 -3.15 10.45
C ALA A 124 4.82 -4.42 11.31
N ALA A 125 5.93 -5.10 11.39
CA ALA A 125 6.07 -6.29 12.24
C ALA A 125 5.90 -5.93 13.72
N ALA A 126 6.49 -4.83 14.17
CA ALA A 126 6.37 -4.36 15.56
C ALA A 126 4.94 -3.96 15.91
N LEU A 127 4.16 -3.48 14.94
CA LEU A 127 2.74 -3.18 15.12
C LEU A 127 1.86 -4.42 15.13
N GLY A 128 2.42 -5.60 14.91
CA GLY A 128 1.71 -6.87 14.96
C GLY A 128 1.11 -7.31 13.63
N PHE A 129 1.49 -6.67 12.53
CA PHE A 129 1.01 -7.08 11.20
C PHE A 129 1.78 -8.30 10.70
N ASP A 130 1.09 -9.14 9.93
CA ASP A 130 1.71 -10.21 9.16
C ASP A 130 2.25 -9.60 7.86
N VAL A 131 3.56 -9.38 7.83
CA VAL A 131 4.19 -8.68 6.70
C VAL A 131 4.43 -9.63 5.54
N LEU A 132 3.94 -9.24 4.37
CA LEU A 132 4.21 -9.90 3.10
C LEU A 132 5.10 -8.99 2.28
N SER A 133 6.30 -9.44 1.95
CA SER A 133 7.20 -8.66 1.12
C SER A 133 8.19 -9.57 0.39
N PRO A 134 8.46 -9.29 -0.90
CA PRO A 134 9.53 -9.98 -1.62
C PRO A 134 10.91 -9.40 -1.32
N VAL A 135 10.99 -8.31 -0.55
CA VAL A 135 12.25 -7.68 -0.15
C VAL A 135 12.52 -7.92 1.33
N GLU A 136 13.79 -7.89 1.70
CA GLU A 136 14.20 -8.02 3.10
C GLU A 136 14.36 -6.64 3.74
N ALA A 137 14.10 -6.60 5.02
CA ALA A 137 14.25 -5.37 5.80
C ALA A 137 15.70 -4.91 5.89
#